data_048707f3e402583a8f33b42d3632b016
#
_entry.id   048707f3e402583a8f33b42d3632b016
#
_cell.length_a   1.000
_cell.length_b   1.000
_cell.length_c   1.000
_cell.angle_alpha   90.00
_cell.angle_beta   90.00
_cell.angle_gamma   90.00
#
_symmetry.space_group_name_H-M   'P 1'
#
loop_
_entity.id
_entity.type
_entity.pdbx_description
1 polymer ?
#
loop_
_entity_poly.entity_id
_entity_poly.type
_entity_poly.pdbx_seq_one_letter_code
_entity_poly.pdbx_strand_id
1 'polypeptide(L)'
;MLYKETVETGTLDLIKKLLRDKELSAFNLVGGTALSLKLGHRKSIDIDLFTDKDFDTSHIASHLSLAYKAEVTSTLKNGIFCFINDVKVDILAHQYPILNKIETLDEIRMLSLEDIGAMKLNAILYNGSRLKDFVDIYSLLEHIPLKKLTDTFQEKYPDVNKQMAHTALLYHNDVRRQQQIDFIGRDIPWEEIVDRLREAVVNEHNIFKSQRIQPKQQTKLKKEQKRSLRKGHRGPRL
;
A
#
# COMPACT_ATOMS: atom_id res chain seq x y z
N MET A 1 -2.46 16.26 2.49
CA MET A 1 -1.93 15.95 3.84
C MET A 1 -1.71 14.46 3.94
N LEU A 2 -0.58 13.98 4.52
CA LEU A 2 -0.30 12.55 4.68
C LEU A 2 -0.84 12.02 6.00
N TYR A 3 -1.28 10.75 6.00
CA TYR A 3 -1.72 9.98 7.17
C TYR A 3 -0.52 9.34 7.87
N LYS A 4 0.27 10.15 8.60
CA LYS A 4 1.53 9.72 9.22
C LYS A 4 1.37 8.62 10.28
N GLU A 5 0.19 8.50 10.87
CA GLU A 5 -0.18 7.46 11.83
C GLU A 5 -0.21 6.04 11.24
N THR A 6 -0.17 5.92 9.92
CA THR A 6 -0.13 4.63 9.21
C THR A 6 1.26 4.01 9.15
N VAL A 7 2.27 4.77 9.50
CA VAL A 7 3.69 4.36 9.47
C VAL A 7 4.32 4.70 10.82
N GLU A 8 5.16 3.83 11.34
CA GLU A 8 5.90 4.12 12.56
C GLU A 8 6.85 5.29 12.36
N THR A 9 7.06 6.09 13.44
CA THR A 9 7.87 7.30 13.38
C THR A 9 9.29 7.01 12.86
N GLY A 10 9.94 5.96 13.34
CA GLY A 10 11.28 5.58 12.89
C GLY A 10 11.33 5.21 11.40
N THR A 11 10.31 4.51 10.89
CA THR A 11 10.18 4.19 9.47
C THR A 11 9.93 5.44 8.63
N LEU A 12 9.09 6.37 9.10
CA LEU A 12 8.82 7.63 8.41
C LEU A 12 10.09 8.51 8.30
N ASP A 13 10.89 8.57 9.36
CA ASP A 13 12.15 9.31 9.37
C ASP A 13 13.18 8.64 8.43
N LEU A 14 13.23 7.32 8.39
CA LEU A 14 14.06 6.56 7.45
C LEU A 14 13.66 6.84 5.99
N ILE A 15 12.35 6.81 5.67
CA ILE A 15 11.84 7.16 4.32
C ILE A 15 12.34 8.54 3.90
N LYS A 16 12.19 9.55 4.77
CA LYS A 16 12.64 10.91 4.47
C LYS A 16 14.15 10.98 4.27
N LYS A 17 14.92 10.28 5.10
CA LYS A 17 16.38 10.24 4.99
C LYS A 17 16.82 9.62 3.67
N LEU A 18 16.24 8.48 3.28
CA LEU A 18 16.52 7.81 2.01
C LEU A 18 16.14 8.68 0.81
N LEU A 19 14.98 9.34 0.85
CA LEU A 19 14.52 10.18 -0.26
C LEU A 19 15.27 11.52 -0.39
N ARG A 20 15.95 11.99 0.65
CA ARG A 20 16.85 13.16 0.61
C ARG A 20 18.25 12.80 0.08
N ASP A 21 18.58 11.51 0.06
CA ASP A 21 19.89 11.04 -0.40
C ASP A 21 20.03 11.25 -1.91
N LYS A 22 21.16 11.85 -2.34
CA LYS A 22 21.45 12.15 -3.73
C LYS A 22 21.62 10.88 -4.57
N GLU A 23 22.23 9.83 -3.99
CA GLU A 23 22.41 8.54 -4.66
C GLU A 23 21.06 7.86 -4.94
N LEU A 24 20.03 8.16 -4.13
CA LEU A 24 18.68 7.63 -4.28
C LEU A 24 17.71 8.62 -4.94
N SER A 25 18.21 9.70 -5.58
CA SER A 25 17.37 10.75 -6.18
C SER A 25 16.45 10.28 -7.30
N ALA A 26 16.81 9.19 -8.00
CA ALA A 26 15.99 8.58 -9.05
C ALA A 26 14.83 7.71 -8.52
N PHE A 27 14.82 7.39 -7.23
CA PHE A 27 13.84 6.47 -6.65
C PHE A 27 12.69 7.23 -5.99
N ASN A 28 11.52 6.61 -6.03
CA ASN A 28 10.28 7.15 -5.47
C ASN A 28 9.63 6.10 -4.57
N LEU A 29 8.99 6.53 -3.49
CA LEU A 29 8.23 5.64 -2.62
C LEU A 29 6.97 5.15 -3.36
N VAL A 30 6.78 3.84 -3.32
CA VAL A 30 5.64 3.15 -3.95
C VAL A 30 5.01 2.14 -2.97
N GLY A 31 4.24 1.23 -3.50
CA GLY A 31 3.74 0.08 -2.75
C GLY A 31 2.70 0.42 -1.68
N GLY A 32 2.59 -0.47 -0.71
CA GLY A 32 1.60 -0.35 0.36
C GLY A 32 1.83 0.85 1.27
N THR A 33 3.09 1.23 1.51
CA THR A 33 3.43 2.34 2.40
C THR A 33 3.09 3.69 1.78
N ALA A 34 3.33 3.88 0.48
CA ALA A 34 2.88 5.08 -0.22
C ALA A 34 1.35 5.21 -0.20
N LEU A 35 0.61 4.09 -0.46
CA LEU A 35 -0.84 4.09 -0.37
C LEU A 35 -1.33 4.38 1.06
N SER A 36 -0.73 3.77 2.05
CA SER A 36 -1.09 3.98 3.46
C SER A 36 -0.91 5.45 3.87
N LEU A 37 0.19 6.08 3.48
CA LEU A 37 0.43 7.50 3.72
C LEU A 37 -0.58 8.40 2.99
N LYS A 38 -0.98 8.05 1.75
CA LYS A 38 -1.93 8.84 0.96
C LYS A 38 -3.39 8.61 1.37
N LEU A 39 -3.76 7.37 1.71
CA LEU A 39 -5.15 6.97 1.94
C LEU A 39 -5.50 6.80 3.42
N GLY A 40 -4.54 6.48 4.29
CA GLY A 40 -4.77 6.26 5.72
C GLY A 40 -5.63 5.03 6.02
N HIS A 41 -5.66 4.01 5.18
CA HIS A 41 -6.59 2.87 5.28
C HIS A 41 -6.08 1.75 6.19
N ARG A 42 -4.77 1.52 6.24
CA ARG A 42 -4.12 0.50 7.07
C ARG A 42 -2.71 0.94 7.46
N LYS A 43 -2.10 0.25 8.41
CA LYS A 43 -0.68 0.41 8.69
C LYS A 43 0.17 -0.30 7.64
N SER A 44 1.37 0.24 7.41
CA SER A 44 2.39 -0.35 6.55
C SER A 44 3.77 -0.11 7.14
N ILE A 45 4.66 -1.09 7.01
CA ILE A 45 5.98 -1.10 7.65
C ILE A 45 7.14 -1.21 6.66
N ASP A 46 6.89 -1.75 5.46
CA ASP A 46 7.93 -1.97 4.45
C ASP A 46 8.18 -0.69 3.65
N ILE A 47 9.40 -0.48 3.16
CA ILE A 47 9.76 0.63 2.29
C ILE A 47 10.07 0.08 0.90
N ASP A 48 9.25 0.44 -0.08
CA ASP A 48 9.45 0.10 -1.49
C ASP A 48 9.90 1.37 -2.24
N LEU A 49 11.16 1.42 -2.70
CA LEU A 49 11.73 2.53 -3.48
C LEU A 49 11.97 2.10 -4.92
N PHE A 50 11.19 2.63 -5.85
CA PHE A 50 11.27 2.22 -7.24
C PHE A 50 11.69 3.36 -8.18
N THR A 51 12.41 2.96 -9.23
CA THR A 51 12.73 3.80 -10.40
C THR A 51 12.28 3.09 -11.67
N ASP A 52 12.10 3.82 -12.76
CA ASP A 52 11.85 3.28 -14.11
C ASP A 52 13.14 3.03 -14.91
N LYS A 53 14.31 3.35 -14.34
CA LYS A 53 15.62 3.30 -14.99
C LYS A 53 16.52 2.22 -14.41
N ASP A 54 17.41 1.68 -15.25
CA ASP A 54 18.53 0.88 -14.78
C ASP A 54 19.39 1.65 -13.77
N PHE A 55 19.96 0.95 -12.82
CA PHE A 55 20.92 1.51 -11.87
C PHE A 55 22.05 0.53 -11.53
N ASP A 56 23.17 1.04 -11.08
CA ASP A 56 24.28 0.23 -10.59
C ASP A 56 23.94 -0.36 -9.22
N THR A 57 23.51 -1.61 -9.23
CA THR A 57 23.13 -2.36 -8.02
C THR A 57 24.27 -2.47 -7.02
N SER A 58 25.50 -2.69 -7.50
CA SER A 58 26.68 -2.87 -6.62
C SER A 58 27.04 -1.55 -5.94
N HIS A 59 27.01 -0.45 -6.68
CA HIS A 59 27.27 0.88 -6.14
C HIS A 59 26.24 1.25 -5.07
N ILE A 60 24.94 1.13 -5.39
CA ILE A 60 23.87 1.50 -4.46
C ILE A 60 23.86 0.57 -3.22
N ALA A 61 24.07 -0.74 -3.38
CA ALA A 61 24.14 -1.66 -2.23
C ALA A 61 25.32 -1.31 -1.30
N SER A 62 26.49 -1.00 -1.85
CA SER A 62 27.66 -0.55 -1.07
C SER A 62 27.37 0.77 -0.34
N HIS A 63 26.76 1.73 -1.02
CA HIS A 63 26.35 2.99 -0.42
C HIS A 63 25.38 2.78 0.76
N LEU A 64 24.35 1.95 0.59
CA LEU A 64 23.39 1.63 1.65
C LEU A 64 24.07 0.99 2.88
N SER A 65 25.00 0.05 2.63
CA SER A 65 25.74 -0.59 3.72
C SER A 65 26.61 0.40 4.48
N LEU A 66 27.29 1.32 3.79
CA LEU A 66 28.19 2.30 4.41
C LEU A 66 27.43 3.43 5.10
N ALA A 67 26.44 4.04 4.42
CA ALA A 67 25.77 5.23 4.91
C ALA A 67 24.63 4.93 5.90
N TYR A 68 23.99 3.76 5.78
CA TYR A 68 22.78 3.40 6.55
C TYR A 68 22.97 2.13 7.38
N LYS A 69 24.12 1.47 7.32
CA LYS A 69 24.38 0.16 7.95
C LYS A 69 23.38 -0.89 7.49
N ALA A 70 22.99 -0.82 6.21
CA ALA A 70 22.02 -1.75 5.65
C ALA A 70 22.55 -3.19 5.66
N GLU A 71 21.73 -4.10 6.15
CA GLU A 71 21.94 -5.54 6.05
C GLU A 71 21.37 -6.03 4.72
N VAL A 72 22.21 -6.09 3.67
CA VAL A 72 21.80 -6.54 2.35
C VAL A 72 21.60 -8.05 2.37
N THR A 73 20.36 -8.51 2.18
CA THR A 73 20.00 -9.93 2.20
C THR A 73 20.14 -10.59 0.83
N SER A 74 19.85 -9.86 -0.23
CA SER A 74 20.05 -10.32 -1.59
C SER A 74 20.10 -9.16 -2.59
N THR A 75 20.75 -9.40 -3.72
CA THR A 75 20.79 -8.49 -4.86
C THR A 75 20.48 -9.25 -6.14
N LEU A 76 19.89 -8.57 -7.10
CA LEU A 76 19.74 -9.04 -8.47
C LEU A 76 19.99 -7.87 -9.41
N LYS A 77 20.02 -8.11 -10.72
CA LYS A 77 20.12 -6.99 -11.67
C LYS A 77 18.96 -6.02 -11.42
N ASN A 78 19.28 -4.76 -11.13
CA ASN A 78 18.29 -3.72 -10.85
C ASN A 78 17.42 -3.97 -9.60
N GLY A 79 17.95 -4.70 -8.61
CA GLY A 79 17.23 -4.96 -7.38
C GLY A 79 18.12 -5.17 -6.16
N ILE A 80 17.74 -4.57 -5.04
CA ILE A 80 18.38 -4.70 -3.74
C ILE A 80 17.30 -4.96 -2.70
N PHE A 81 17.50 -5.99 -1.89
CA PHE A 81 16.67 -6.33 -0.75
C PHE A 81 17.50 -6.25 0.51
N CYS A 82 17.10 -5.42 1.45
CA CYS A 82 17.88 -5.19 2.67
C CYS A 82 16.97 -4.86 3.87
N PHE A 83 17.61 -4.87 5.05
CA PHE A 83 17.03 -4.28 6.25
C PHE A 83 17.86 -3.09 6.69
N ILE A 84 17.19 -2.03 7.14
CA ILE A 84 17.80 -0.84 7.75
C ILE A 84 17.04 -0.56 9.05
N ASN A 85 17.69 -0.66 10.20
CA ASN A 85 17.07 -0.52 11.52
C ASN A 85 15.81 -1.43 11.66
N ASP A 86 15.94 -2.70 11.30
CA ASP A 86 14.86 -3.71 11.29
C ASP A 86 13.71 -3.42 10.32
N VAL A 87 13.77 -2.36 9.54
CA VAL A 87 12.79 -2.03 8.49
C VAL A 87 13.22 -2.68 7.19
N LYS A 88 12.32 -3.46 6.59
CA LYS A 88 12.53 -4.04 5.25
C LYS A 88 12.50 -2.93 4.20
N VAL A 89 13.54 -2.87 3.37
CA VAL A 89 13.71 -1.91 2.28
C VAL A 89 13.99 -2.65 0.98
N ASP A 90 13.08 -2.50 0.02
CA ASP A 90 13.21 -3.04 -1.32
C ASP A 90 13.49 -1.87 -2.30
N ILE A 91 14.61 -1.95 -3.04
CA ILE A 91 15.00 -0.95 -4.04
C ILE A 91 15.05 -1.63 -5.40
N LEU A 92 14.16 -1.22 -6.31
CA LEU A 92 13.96 -1.92 -7.57
C LEU A 92 13.87 -0.97 -8.77
N ALA A 93 14.37 -1.40 -9.93
CA ALA A 93 13.96 -0.83 -11.19
C ALA A 93 12.70 -1.54 -11.69
N HIS A 94 11.60 -0.83 -11.70
CA HIS A 94 10.35 -1.26 -12.31
C HIS A 94 10.27 -0.59 -13.69
N GLN A 95 10.87 -1.25 -14.69
CA GLN A 95 11.15 -0.72 -16.04
C GLN A 95 9.88 -0.60 -16.90
N TYR A 96 8.86 0.05 -16.34
CA TYR A 96 7.63 0.44 -17.00
C TYR A 96 7.42 1.95 -16.83
N PRO A 97 6.72 2.63 -17.75
CA PRO A 97 6.58 4.08 -17.70
C PRO A 97 5.90 4.55 -16.42
N ILE A 98 6.39 5.65 -15.86
CA ILE A 98 5.66 6.44 -14.86
C ILE A 98 4.71 7.34 -15.64
N LEU A 99 3.41 7.06 -15.55
CA LEU A 99 2.39 7.69 -16.41
C LEU A 99 1.90 9.02 -15.89
N ASN A 100 1.94 9.21 -14.58
CA ASN A 100 1.45 10.42 -13.95
C ASN A 100 2.58 11.16 -13.21
N LYS A 101 2.34 12.43 -12.93
CA LYS A 101 3.33 13.26 -12.22
C LYS A 101 3.64 12.65 -10.84
N ILE A 102 4.94 12.57 -10.53
CA ILE A 102 5.42 12.23 -9.19
C ILE A 102 4.97 13.33 -8.21
N GLU A 103 4.36 12.92 -7.12
CA GLU A 103 3.90 13.82 -6.09
C GLU A 103 4.93 13.90 -4.95
N THR A 104 5.25 15.11 -4.52
CA THR A 104 6.09 15.32 -3.33
C THR A 104 5.26 15.98 -2.25
N LEU A 105 5.01 15.25 -1.16
CA LEU A 105 4.28 15.72 0.01
C LEU A 105 5.13 15.50 1.25
N ASP A 106 5.28 16.52 2.09
CA ASP A 106 6.12 16.45 3.32
C ASP A 106 7.53 15.89 3.06
N GLU A 107 8.14 16.25 1.93
CA GLU A 107 9.47 15.80 1.45
C GLU A 107 9.52 14.33 1.00
N ILE A 108 8.40 13.66 0.87
CA ILE A 108 8.30 12.28 0.41
C ILE A 108 7.84 12.27 -1.05
N ARG A 109 8.74 11.84 -1.98
CA ARG A 109 8.40 11.62 -3.39
C ARG A 109 7.68 10.28 -3.51
N MET A 110 6.49 10.30 -4.10
CA MET A 110 5.64 9.12 -4.30
C MET A 110 5.06 9.09 -5.69
N LEU A 111 4.83 7.90 -6.23
CA LEU A 111 4.01 7.78 -7.42
C LEU A 111 2.55 8.17 -7.14
N SER A 112 1.81 8.45 -8.21
CA SER A 112 0.38 8.73 -8.17
C SER A 112 -0.43 7.53 -7.64
N LEU A 113 -1.66 7.77 -7.22
CA LEU A 113 -2.57 6.69 -6.83
C LEU A 113 -2.88 5.78 -8.03
N GLU A 114 -2.99 6.34 -9.23
CA GLU A 114 -3.24 5.62 -10.48
C GLU A 114 -2.08 4.69 -10.83
N ASP A 115 -0.83 5.19 -10.77
CA ASP A 115 0.36 4.37 -11.06
C ASP A 115 0.51 3.23 -10.05
N ILE A 116 0.37 3.53 -8.75
CA ILE A 116 0.45 2.49 -7.70
C ILE A 116 -0.72 1.51 -7.84
N GLY A 117 -1.93 1.99 -8.17
CA GLY A 117 -3.09 1.15 -8.41
C GLY A 117 -2.88 0.17 -9.58
N ALA A 118 -2.30 0.65 -10.69
CA ALA A 118 -1.92 -0.21 -11.81
C ALA A 118 -0.88 -1.27 -11.39
N MET A 119 0.10 -0.90 -10.57
CA MET A 119 1.08 -1.85 -10.03
C MET A 119 0.43 -2.88 -9.10
N LYS A 120 -0.59 -2.50 -8.31
CA LYS A 120 -1.37 -3.43 -7.47
C LYS A 120 -2.20 -4.40 -8.30
N LEU A 121 -2.83 -3.94 -9.38
CA LEU A 121 -3.53 -4.82 -10.32
C LEU A 121 -2.56 -5.85 -10.94
N ASN A 122 -1.36 -5.40 -11.32
CA ASN A 122 -0.32 -6.27 -11.83
C ASN A 122 0.15 -7.30 -10.79
N ALA A 123 0.34 -6.89 -9.54
CA ALA A 123 0.71 -7.77 -8.45
C ALA A 123 -0.37 -8.85 -8.18
N ILE A 124 -1.65 -8.48 -8.20
CA ILE A 124 -2.78 -9.42 -8.06
C ILE A 124 -2.81 -10.40 -9.23
N LEU A 125 -2.59 -9.93 -10.46
CA LEU A 125 -2.59 -10.78 -11.65
C LEU A 125 -1.51 -11.88 -11.59
N TYR A 126 -0.29 -11.51 -11.19
CA TYR A 126 0.83 -12.46 -11.15
C TYR A 126 0.95 -13.23 -9.83
N ASN A 127 0.44 -12.69 -8.74
CA ASN A 127 0.44 -13.35 -7.43
C ASN A 127 -0.78 -12.92 -6.60
N GLY A 128 -1.93 -13.46 -6.92
CA GLY A 128 -3.22 -13.20 -6.24
C GLY A 128 -3.35 -13.77 -4.82
N SER A 129 -2.24 -14.14 -4.15
CA SER A 129 -2.28 -14.69 -2.80
C SER A 129 -2.23 -13.64 -1.68
N ARG A 130 -1.85 -12.40 -1.99
CA ARG A 130 -1.57 -11.34 -0.99
C ARG A 130 -2.83 -10.55 -0.66
N LEU A 131 -3.44 -10.83 0.49
CA LEU A 131 -4.64 -10.12 0.97
C LEU A 131 -4.47 -8.58 0.97
N LYS A 132 -3.29 -8.07 1.32
CA LYS A 132 -2.99 -6.63 1.35
C LYS A 132 -3.24 -5.93 0.01
N ASP A 133 -2.98 -6.59 -1.13
CA ASP A 133 -3.16 -5.98 -2.44
C ASP A 133 -4.64 -5.78 -2.77
N PHE A 134 -5.51 -6.72 -2.39
CA PHE A 134 -6.97 -6.59 -2.51
C PHE A 134 -7.52 -5.49 -1.59
N VAL A 135 -7.01 -5.38 -0.36
CA VAL A 135 -7.35 -4.29 0.58
C VAL A 135 -6.93 -2.92 0.01
N ASP A 136 -5.77 -2.86 -0.62
CA ASP A 136 -5.26 -1.63 -1.24
C ASP A 136 -6.15 -1.21 -2.42
N ILE A 137 -6.56 -2.14 -3.30
CA ILE A 137 -7.53 -1.85 -4.40
C ILE A 137 -8.89 -1.46 -3.83
N TYR A 138 -9.42 -2.18 -2.85
CA TYR A 138 -10.67 -1.83 -2.17
C TYR A 138 -10.68 -0.37 -1.70
N SER A 139 -9.57 0.08 -1.11
CA SER A 139 -9.44 1.45 -0.60
C SER A 139 -9.24 2.47 -1.71
N LEU A 140 -8.51 2.12 -2.78
CA LEU A 140 -8.34 2.97 -3.96
C LEU A 140 -9.67 3.29 -4.65
N LEU A 141 -10.61 2.34 -4.67
CA LEU A 141 -11.94 2.52 -5.27
C LEU A 141 -12.81 3.58 -4.56
N GLU A 142 -12.40 4.07 -3.39
CA GLU A 142 -13.01 5.24 -2.73
C GLU A 142 -12.53 6.56 -3.33
N HIS A 143 -11.51 6.56 -4.18
CA HIS A 143 -10.87 7.75 -4.74
C HIS A 143 -10.82 7.74 -6.26
N ILE A 144 -10.72 6.56 -6.87
CA ILE A 144 -10.50 6.38 -8.30
C ILE A 144 -11.42 5.24 -8.78
N PRO A 145 -12.19 5.43 -9.86
CA PRO A 145 -13.02 4.35 -10.42
C PRO A 145 -12.13 3.25 -11.03
N LEU A 146 -12.60 2.00 -11.00
CA LEU A 146 -11.86 0.85 -11.54
C LEU A 146 -11.46 1.06 -13.00
N LYS A 147 -12.33 1.67 -13.80
CA LYS A 147 -12.05 2.03 -15.21
C LYS A 147 -10.73 2.79 -15.36
N LYS A 148 -10.51 3.82 -14.53
CA LYS A 148 -9.27 4.60 -14.59
C LYS A 148 -8.05 3.77 -14.17
N LEU A 149 -8.18 2.91 -13.16
CA LEU A 149 -7.10 2.02 -12.71
C LEU A 149 -6.73 1.01 -13.79
N THR A 150 -7.72 0.42 -14.47
CA THR A 150 -7.48 -0.59 -15.53
C THR A 150 -7.00 0.05 -16.82
N ASP A 151 -7.40 1.27 -17.14
CA ASP A 151 -6.85 2.02 -18.28
C ASP A 151 -5.38 2.39 -18.03
N THR A 152 -5.05 2.88 -16.82
CA THR A 152 -3.65 3.12 -16.42
C THR A 152 -2.84 1.82 -16.42
N PHE A 153 -3.43 0.70 -15.99
CA PHE A 153 -2.80 -0.62 -16.06
C PHE A 153 -2.48 -1.02 -17.50
N GLN A 154 -3.44 -0.87 -18.43
CA GLN A 154 -3.23 -1.22 -19.85
C GLN A 154 -2.16 -0.33 -20.51
N GLU A 155 -2.11 0.95 -20.16
CA GLU A 155 -1.10 1.87 -20.67
C GLU A 155 0.29 1.54 -20.11
N LYS A 156 0.37 1.19 -18.83
CA LYS A 156 1.62 0.83 -18.14
C LYS A 156 2.16 -0.53 -18.58
N TYR A 157 1.28 -1.49 -18.85
CA TYR A 157 1.60 -2.86 -19.23
C TYR A 157 0.95 -3.23 -20.57
N PRO A 158 1.45 -2.68 -21.70
CA PRO A 158 0.77 -2.80 -22.99
C PRO A 158 0.64 -4.24 -23.51
N ASP A 159 1.55 -5.12 -23.11
CA ASP A 159 1.56 -6.53 -23.51
C ASP A 159 0.55 -7.40 -22.72
N VAL A 160 -0.14 -6.83 -21.73
CA VAL A 160 -1.08 -7.52 -20.86
C VAL A 160 -2.49 -7.00 -21.07
N ASN A 161 -3.42 -7.85 -21.43
CA ASN A 161 -4.82 -7.45 -21.61
C ASN A 161 -5.46 -7.08 -20.27
N LYS A 162 -6.04 -5.86 -20.19
CA LYS A 162 -6.70 -5.37 -18.97
C LYS A 162 -7.84 -6.26 -18.47
N GLN A 163 -8.49 -7.06 -19.32
CA GLN A 163 -9.51 -8.02 -18.91
C GLN A 163 -8.95 -9.10 -17.97
N MET A 164 -7.64 -9.39 -18.07
CA MET A 164 -6.97 -10.30 -17.15
C MET A 164 -6.92 -9.71 -15.73
N ALA A 165 -6.77 -8.38 -15.59
CA ALA A 165 -6.84 -7.70 -14.29
C ALA A 165 -8.26 -7.81 -13.67
N HIS A 166 -9.32 -7.64 -14.46
CA HIS A 166 -10.70 -7.86 -14.00
C HIS A 166 -10.91 -9.30 -13.51
N THR A 167 -10.45 -10.28 -14.29
CA THR A 167 -10.56 -11.70 -13.92
C THR A 167 -9.78 -12.00 -12.63
N ALA A 168 -8.55 -11.47 -12.51
CA ALA A 168 -7.72 -11.66 -11.33
C ALA A 168 -8.34 -11.03 -10.07
N LEU A 169 -8.99 -9.86 -10.19
CA LEU A 169 -9.71 -9.23 -9.08
C LEU A 169 -10.89 -10.08 -8.57
N LEU A 170 -11.45 -10.95 -9.39
CA LEU A 170 -12.56 -11.83 -9.02
C LEU A 170 -12.10 -13.23 -8.60
N TYR A 171 -10.83 -13.57 -8.79
CA TYR A 171 -10.28 -14.86 -8.42
C TYR A 171 -9.67 -14.79 -7.01
N HIS A 172 -10.30 -15.48 -6.05
CA HIS A 172 -9.96 -15.36 -4.64
C HIS A 172 -9.52 -16.69 -3.99
N ASN A 173 -9.37 -17.76 -4.76
CA ASN A 173 -9.11 -19.09 -4.20
C ASN A 173 -7.74 -19.19 -3.50
N ASP A 174 -6.74 -18.43 -3.98
CA ASP A 174 -5.37 -18.48 -3.48
C ASP A 174 -5.09 -17.43 -2.39
N VAL A 175 -6.07 -16.57 -2.08
CA VAL A 175 -5.88 -15.48 -1.11
C VAL A 175 -5.64 -16.03 0.29
N ARG A 176 -4.52 -15.65 0.89
CA ARG A 176 -4.14 -15.99 2.27
C ARG A 176 -4.90 -15.13 3.27
N ARG A 177 -6.15 -15.51 3.56
CA ARG A 177 -7.08 -14.76 4.44
C ARG A 177 -6.62 -14.67 5.89
N GLN A 178 -5.69 -15.52 6.33
CA GLN A 178 -5.11 -15.49 7.67
C GLN A 178 -4.09 -14.35 7.86
N GLN A 179 -3.69 -13.68 6.77
CA GLN A 179 -2.80 -12.54 6.86
C GLN A 179 -3.45 -11.42 7.66
N GLN A 180 -2.83 -11.06 8.77
CA GLN A 180 -3.32 -9.96 9.61
C GLN A 180 -3.13 -8.62 8.92
N ILE A 181 -4.18 -7.80 8.91
CA ILE A 181 -4.18 -6.42 8.41
C ILE A 181 -4.46 -5.48 9.59
N ASP A 182 -3.58 -4.54 9.81
CA ASP A 182 -3.76 -3.51 10.85
C ASP A 182 -4.49 -2.30 10.22
N PHE A 183 -5.81 -2.38 10.19
CA PHE A 183 -6.67 -1.33 9.63
C PHE A 183 -6.66 -0.07 10.49
N ILE A 184 -6.80 1.09 9.84
CA ILE A 184 -7.06 2.37 10.52
C ILE A 184 -8.57 2.63 10.51
N GLY A 185 -9.13 2.71 11.71
CA GLY A 185 -10.56 2.95 11.89
C GLY A 185 -11.33 1.68 12.24
N ARG A 186 -11.86 0.98 11.27
CA ARG A 186 -12.57 -0.28 11.48
C ARG A 186 -11.93 -1.41 10.69
N ASP A 187 -12.06 -2.60 11.20
CA ASP A 187 -11.73 -3.79 10.43
C ASP A 187 -12.73 -3.98 9.29
N ILE A 188 -12.22 -4.34 8.12
CA ILE A 188 -13.02 -4.57 6.93
C ILE A 188 -13.11 -6.07 6.71
N PRO A 189 -14.32 -6.67 6.80
CA PRO A 189 -14.51 -8.10 6.52
C PRO A 189 -14.13 -8.44 5.08
N TRP A 190 -13.60 -9.64 4.87
CA TRP A 190 -13.22 -10.10 3.55
C TRP A 190 -14.40 -10.10 2.57
N GLU A 191 -15.58 -10.48 3.03
CA GLU A 191 -16.80 -10.51 2.24
C GLU A 191 -17.15 -9.12 1.69
N GLU A 192 -16.96 -8.08 2.49
CA GLU A 192 -17.19 -6.68 2.07
C GLU A 192 -16.18 -6.25 0.98
N ILE A 193 -14.92 -6.71 1.09
CA ILE A 193 -13.91 -6.46 0.06
C ILE A 193 -14.34 -7.12 -1.25
N VAL A 194 -14.72 -8.39 -1.19
CA VAL A 194 -15.17 -9.17 -2.36
C VAL A 194 -16.38 -8.54 -3.04
N ASP A 195 -17.37 -8.11 -2.25
CA ASP A 195 -18.60 -7.52 -2.80
C ASP A 195 -18.30 -6.20 -3.51
N ARG A 196 -17.46 -5.33 -2.92
CA ARG A 196 -17.04 -4.09 -3.59
C ARG A 196 -16.27 -4.36 -4.88
N LEU A 197 -15.35 -5.33 -4.89
CA LEU A 197 -14.58 -5.67 -6.09
C LEU A 197 -15.47 -6.22 -7.20
N ARG A 198 -16.47 -7.06 -6.87
CA ARG A 198 -17.48 -7.55 -7.82
C ARG A 198 -18.30 -6.41 -8.39
N GLU A 199 -18.80 -5.53 -7.52
CA GLU A 199 -19.56 -4.36 -7.95
C GLU A 199 -18.72 -3.43 -8.84
N ALA A 200 -17.45 -3.19 -8.49
CA ALA A 200 -16.55 -2.37 -9.28
C ALA A 200 -16.29 -2.94 -10.68
N VAL A 201 -16.19 -4.26 -10.82
CA VAL A 201 -16.01 -4.90 -12.15
C VAL A 201 -17.26 -4.77 -13.01
N VAL A 202 -18.46 -4.83 -12.41
CA VAL A 202 -19.74 -4.66 -13.13
C VAL A 202 -19.99 -3.18 -13.48
N ASN A 203 -19.63 -2.27 -12.57
CA ASN A 203 -19.88 -0.83 -12.65
C ASN A 203 -18.55 -0.06 -12.58
N GLU A 204 -17.68 -0.25 -13.59
CA GLU A 204 -16.28 0.19 -13.58
C GLU A 204 -16.07 1.72 -13.44
N HIS A 205 -17.13 2.52 -13.64
CA HIS A 205 -17.10 3.98 -13.48
C HIS A 205 -17.46 4.45 -12.05
N ASN A 206 -17.91 3.55 -11.18
CA ASN A 206 -18.31 3.93 -9.83
C ASN A 206 -17.13 4.33 -8.95
N ILE A 207 -17.32 5.36 -8.13
CA ILE A 207 -16.48 5.68 -6.98
C ILE A 207 -17.28 5.32 -5.73
N PHE A 208 -16.68 4.52 -4.88
CA PHE A 208 -17.31 4.01 -3.66
C PHE A 208 -17.20 5.04 -2.54
N LYS A 209 -18.25 5.15 -1.71
CA LYS A 209 -18.19 6.01 -0.54
C LYS A 209 -17.31 5.40 0.54
N SER A 210 -16.45 6.23 1.14
CA SER A 210 -15.69 5.82 2.30
C SER A 210 -16.63 5.48 3.46
N GLN A 211 -16.46 4.30 4.03
CA GLN A 211 -17.16 3.89 5.24
C GLN A 211 -16.36 4.16 6.51
N ARG A 212 -15.34 5.01 6.44
CA ARG A 212 -14.52 5.35 7.59
C ARG A 212 -15.35 6.05 8.66
N ILE A 213 -15.28 5.52 9.86
CA ILE A 213 -15.83 6.19 11.05
C ILE A 213 -14.94 7.41 11.33
N GLN A 214 -15.51 8.60 11.27
CA GLN A 214 -14.74 9.81 11.59
C GLN A 214 -14.19 9.74 13.04
N PRO A 215 -13.00 10.32 13.32
CA PRO A 215 -12.34 10.22 14.63
C PRO A 215 -13.23 10.60 15.82
N LYS A 216 -14.19 11.54 15.63
CA LYS A 216 -15.18 11.92 16.65
C LYS A 216 -16.16 10.79 16.99
N GLN A 217 -16.48 9.90 16.05
CA GLN A 217 -17.35 8.75 16.27
C GLN A 217 -16.60 7.59 16.91
N GLN A 218 -15.31 7.40 16.59
CA GLN A 218 -14.47 6.38 17.25
C GLN A 218 -14.34 6.62 18.75
N THR A 219 -14.17 7.87 19.17
CA THR A 219 -14.10 8.23 20.60
C THR A 219 -15.41 7.94 21.31
N LYS A 220 -16.55 8.07 20.63
CA LYS A 220 -17.88 7.78 21.16
C LYS A 220 -18.10 6.27 21.30
N LEU A 221 -17.79 5.49 20.28
CA LEU A 221 -17.89 4.02 20.28
C LEU A 221 -16.96 3.36 21.32
N LYS A 222 -15.70 3.80 21.43
CA LYS A 222 -14.77 3.33 22.47
C LYS A 222 -15.25 3.66 23.88
N LYS A 223 -15.92 4.81 24.09
CA LYS A 223 -16.54 5.17 25.39
C LYS A 223 -17.79 4.31 25.68
N GLU A 224 -18.57 4.00 24.67
CA GLU A 224 -19.76 3.14 24.80
C GLU A 224 -19.39 1.69 25.08
N GLN A 225 -18.40 1.13 24.39
CA GLN A 225 -17.85 -0.20 24.66
C GLN A 225 -17.27 -0.31 26.07
N LYS A 226 -16.48 0.69 26.53
CA LYS A 226 -16.00 0.73 27.91
C LYS A 226 -17.13 0.84 28.96
N ARG A 227 -18.24 1.50 28.62
CA ARG A 227 -19.41 1.57 29.51
C ARG A 227 -20.20 0.26 29.57
N SER A 228 -20.32 -0.47 28.45
CA SER A 228 -21.00 -1.78 28.43
C SER A 228 -20.22 -2.83 29.21
N LEU A 229 -18.89 -2.88 29.03
CA LEU A 229 -18.01 -3.78 29.80
C LEU A 229 -18.04 -3.52 31.32
N ARG A 230 -18.20 -2.24 31.75
CA ARG A 230 -18.33 -1.90 33.17
C ARG A 230 -19.70 -2.22 33.76
N LYS A 231 -20.76 -2.30 32.93
CA LYS A 231 -22.11 -2.70 33.39
C LYS A 231 -22.27 -4.21 33.54
N GLY A 232 -21.52 -5.01 32.75
CA GLY A 232 -21.55 -6.48 32.82
C GLY A 232 -20.89 -7.10 34.05
N HIS A 233 -20.15 -6.31 34.87
CA HIS A 233 -19.42 -6.81 36.05
C HIS A 233 -20.11 -6.49 37.39
N ARG A 234 -21.37 -6.05 37.38
CA ARG A 234 -22.17 -5.98 38.60
C ARG A 234 -23.04 -7.24 38.71
N GLY A 235 -22.46 -8.30 39.28
CA GLY A 235 -23.23 -9.45 39.73
C GLY A 235 -24.23 -9.08 40.82
N PRO A 236 -25.29 -9.89 41.04
CA PRO A 236 -26.30 -9.63 42.06
C PRO A 236 -25.65 -9.55 43.43
N ARG A 237 -25.92 -8.47 44.17
CA ARG A 237 -25.64 -8.43 45.61
C ARG A 237 -26.60 -9.36 46.31
N LEU A 238 -26.08 -10.40 46.99
CA LEU A 238 -26.76 -11.16 48.01
C LEU A 238 -26.99 -10.29 49.22
#